data_730c969317b3b3939cc01cfec0614f15
#
_entry.id   730c969317b3b3939cc01cfec0614f15
#
_cell.length_a   1.000
_cell.length_b   1.000
_cell.length_c   1.000
_cell.angle_alpha   90.00
_cell.angle_beta   90.00
_cell.angle_gamma   90.00
#
_symmetry.space_group_name_H-M   'P 1'
#
loop_
_entity.id
_entity.type
_entity.pdbx_description
1 polymer ?
#
loop_
_entity_poly.entity_id
_entity_poly.type
_entity_poly.pdbx_seq_one_letter_code
_entity_poly.pdbx_strand_id
1 'polypeptide(L)'
;MTSLYDFSVLNQDSQETSLDAYRGKVLLVVNTATGCGLTPQYQGLQELYDRYQEQGFEILDFPCNQFMGQAPGSAEEINSFCSLHYQTTFPRFAKIKVNGKEADPLYVWLKDQKSGPLGKRIEWNFAKFLIGRDGQVFERFSSKTDPQQIEEAIQKLL
;
A
#
# COMPACT_ATOMS: atom_id res chain seq x y z
N MET A 1 1.22 -22.54 3.20
CA MET A 1 1.05 -21.33 4.03
C MET A 1 0.61 -20.17 3.14
N THR A 2 -0.41 -19.45 3.57
CA THR A 2 -0.91 -18.30 2.82
C THR A 2 0.15 -17.19 2.76
N SER A 3 0.30 -16.59 1.60
CA SER A 3 1.20 -15.47 1.36
C SER A 3 0.47 -14.39 0.57
N LEU A 4 1.09 -13.23 0.43
CA LEU A 4 0.53 -12.14 -0.39
C LEU A 4 0.28 -12.61 -1.83
N TYR A 5 1.08 -13.54 -2.32
CA TYR A 5 0.99 -14.01 -3.71
C TYR A 5 -0.26 -14.82 -4.00
N ASP A 6 -1.01 -15.24 -2.96
CA ASP A 6 -2.25 -16.00 -3.12
C ASP A 6 -3.46 -15.11 -3.40
N PHE A 7 -3.28 -13.78 -3.40
CA PHE A 7 -4.37 -12.84 -3.57
C PHE A 7 -4.38 -12.20 -4.95
N SER A 8 -5.60 -11.89 -5.42
CA SER A 8 -5.81 -11.09 -6.62
C SER A 8 -6.59 -9.85 -6.22
N VAL A 9 -6.31 -8.75 -6.89
CA VAL A 9 -6.96 -7.44 -6.64
C VAL A 9 -7.35 -6.84 -7.99
N LEU A 10 -8.19 -5.80 -7.95
CA LEU A 10 -8.55 -5.10 -9.18
C LEU A 10 -7.53 -4.00 -9.48
N ASN A 11 -7.09 -3.92 -10.72
CA ASN A 11 -6.28 -2.80 -11.19
C ASN A 11 -7.20 -1.59 -11.47
N GLN A 12 -6.63 -0.48 -11.94
CA GLN A 12 -7.38 0.74 -12.18
C GLN A 12 -8.39 0.65 -13.33
N ASP A 13 -8.26 -0.35 -14.18
CA ASP A 13 -9.22 -0.64 -15.24
C ASP A 13 -10.26 -1.67 -14.80
N SER A 14 -10.35 -1.95 -13.49
CA SER A 14 -11.25 -2.92 -12.88
C SER A 14 -11.03 -4.36 -13.38
N GLN A 15 -9.80 -4.66 -13.77
CA GLN A 15 -9.40 -5.99 -14.20
C GLN A 15 -8.70 -6.72 -13.05
N GLU A 16 -9.02 -7.99 -12.88
CA GLU A 16 -8.40 -8.82 -11.85
C GLU A 16 -6.91 -9.02 -12.15
N THR A 17 -6.09 -8.76 -11.13
CA THR A 17 -4.63 -8.83 -11.22
C THR A 17 -4.11 -9.71 -10.09
N SER A 18 -3.40 -10.77 -10.43
CA SER A 18 -2.78 -11.64 -9.41
C SER A 18 -1.54 -10.97 -8.84
N LEU A 19 -1.43 -10.97 -7.52
CA LEU A 19 -0.24 -10.44 -6.84
C LEU A 19 0.96 -11.41 -6.93
N ASP A 20 0.76 -12.59 -7.49
CA ASP A 20 1.86 -13.51 -7.78
C ASP A 20 2.89 -12.88 -8.74
N ALA A 21 2.46 -11.88 -9.52
CA ALA A 21 3.36 -11.13 -10.40
C ALA A 21 4.51 -10.44 -9.67
N TYR A 22 4.36 -10.22 -8.35
CA TYR A 22 5.39 -9.56 -7.53
C TYR A 22 6.24 -10.54 -6.73
N ARG A 23 6.17 -11.82 -7.04
CA ARG A 23 6.89 -12.87 -6.32
C ARG A 23 8.39 -12.59 -6.28
N GLY A 24 8.97 -12.73 -5.09
CA GLY A 24 10.39 -12.53 -4.87
C GLY A 24 10.82 -11.09 -4.63
N LYS A 25 9.89 -10.15 -4.68
CA LYS A 25 10.18 -8.73 -4.39
C LYS A 25 9.88 -8.39 -2.95
N VAL A 26 10.54 -7.35 -2.45
CA VAL A 26 10.17 -6.71 -1.17
C VAL A 26 9.07 -5.71 -1.49
N LEU A 27 7.94 -5.79 -0.78
CA LEU A 27 6.76 -4.99 -1.09
C LEU A 27 6.35 -4.11 0.08
N LEU A 28 5.94 -2.87 -0.21
CA LEU A 28 5.29 -2.00 0.74
C LEU A 28 3.86 -1.79 0.29
N VAL A 29 2.89 -2.30 1.07
CA VAL A 29 1.47 -2.19 0.75
C VAL A 29 0.89 -1.04 1.57
N VAL A 30 0.27 -0.08 0.89
CA VAL A 30 -0.18 1.17 1.52
C VAL A 30 -1.61 1.48 1.08
N ASN A 31 -2.48 1.80 2.04
CA ASN A 31 -3.79 2.36 1.73
C ASN A 31 -3.68 3.89 1.73
N THR A 32 -4.10 4.52 0.64
CA THR A 32 -3.78 5.92 0.37
C THR A 32 -4.99 6.80 0.17
N ALA A 33 -4.76 8.11 0.18
CA ALA A 33 -5.79 9.11 -0.08
C ALA A 33 -5.15 10.37 -0.65
N THR A 34 -5.93 11.10 -1.45
CA THR A 34 -5.47 12.32 -2.09
C THR A 34 -5.87 13.59 -1.32
N GLY A 35 -6.78 13.46 -0.35
CA GLY A 35 -7.28 14.61 0.43
C GLY A 35 -6.97 14.55 1.92
N CYS A 36 -5.96 13.78 2.31
CA CYS A 36 -5.57 13.59 3.71
C CYS A 36 -4.44 14.54 4.09
N GLY A 37 -4.37 14.91 5.38
CA GLY A 37 -3.21 15.65 5.90
C GLY A 37 -1.89 14.89 5.75
N LEU A 38 -1.94 13.56 5.62
CA LEU A 38 -0.77 12.71 5.40
C LEU A 38 -0.44 12.48 3.92
N THR A 39 -1.25 13.01 3.00
CA THR A 39 -1.03 12.84 1.55
C THR A 39 0.39 13.23 1.11
N PRO A 40 1.06 14.23 1.72
CA PRO A 40 2.46 14.53 1.37
C PRO A 40 3.44 13.36 1.58
N GLN A 41 3.06 12.30 2.29
CA GLN A 41 3.88 11.08 2.38
C GLN A 41 4.13 10.44 1.01
N TYR A 42 3.31 10.73 -0.01
CA TYR A 42 3.56 10.27 -1.38
C TYR A 42 4.96 10.66 -1.87
N GLN A 43 5.46 11.84 -1.48
CA GLN A 43 6.79 12.26 -1.86
C GLN A 43 7.87 11.31 -1.32
N GLY A 44 7.79 11.00 -0.03
CA GLY A 44 8.73 10.08 0.60
C GLY A 44 8.61 8.65 0.06
N LEU A 45 7.39 8.22 -0.26
CA LEU A 45 7.18 6.91 -0.88
C LEU A 45 7.85 6.84 -2.24
N GLN A 46 7.71 7.88 -3.07
CA GLN A 46 8.34 7.92 -4.38
C GLN A 46 9.87 7.95 -4.27
N GLU A 47 10.41 8.65 -3.27
CA GLU A 47 11.86 8.66 -3.02
C GLU A 47 12.39 7.27 -2.68
N LEU A 48 11.68 6.52 -1.84
CA LEU A 48 12.04 5.13 -1.53
C LEU A 48 11.98 4.26 -2.77
N TYR A 49 10.94 4.45 -3.57
CA TYR A 49 10.76 3.70 -4.80
C TYR A 49 11.91 3.94 -5.78
N ASP A 50 12.27 5.20 -5.97
CA ASP A 50 13.36 5.57 -6.87
C ASP A 50 14.69 4.96 -6.43
N ARG A 51 14.94 4.88 -5.13
CA ARG A 51 16.19 4.33 -4.59
C ARG A 51 16.29 2.82 -4.71
N TYR A 52 15.19 2.11 -4.51
CA TYR A 52 15.24 0.65 -4.29
C TYR A 52 14.53 -0.17 -5.35
N GLN A 53 13.82 0.43 -6.27
CA GLN A 53 13.09 -0.29 -7.33
C GLN A 53 13.98 -1.29 -8.06
N GLU A 54 15.17 -0.88 -8.45
CA GLU A 54 16.09 -1.74 -9.22
C GLU A 54 16.62 -2.92 -8.40
N GLN A 55 16.55 -2.81 -7.07
CA GLN A 55 16.97 -3.88 -6.17
C GLN A 55 15.86 -4.89 -5.88
N GLY A 56 14.69 -4.71 -6.50
CA GLY A 56 13.55 -5.61 -6.30
C GLY A 56 12.56 -5.13 -5.25
N PHE A 57 12.45 -3.80 -5.07
CA PHE A 57 11.46 -3.19 -4.20
C PHE A 57 10.28 -2.68 -5.01
N GLU A 58 9.07 -2.89 -4.50
CA GLU A 58 7.85 -2.39 -5.14
C GLU A 58 6.93 -1.79 -4.09
N ILE A 59 6.16 -0.77 -4.49
CA ILE A 59 5.11 -0.19 -3.64
C ILE A 59 3.76 -0.48 -4.30
N LEU A 60 2.83 -1.04 -3.53
CA LEU A 60 1.48 -1.33 -4.00
C LEU A 60 0.53 -0.33 -3.36
N ASP A 61 0.04 0.60 -4.17
CA ASP A 61 -0.78 1.72 -3.75
C ASP A 61 -2.27 1.40 -3.93
N PHE A 62 -3.00 1.35 -2.80
CA PHE A 62 -4.44 1.07 -2.78
C PHE A 62 -5.21 2.28 -2.26
N PRO A 63 -5.76 3.13 -3.15
CA PRO A 63 -6.61 4.23 -2.67
C PRO A 63 -7.81 3.69 -1.89
N CYS A 64 -8.13 4.34 -0.78
CA CYS A 64 -9.22 3.92 0.10
C CYS A 64 -10.00 5.14 0.57
N ASN A 65 -11.33 5.12 0.38
CA ASN A 65 -12.20 6.24 0.70
C ASN A 65 -12.93 6.09 2.05
N GLN A 66 -12.55 5.10 2.86
CA GLN A 66 -13.23 4.81 4.13
C GLN A 66 -12.91 5.78 5.26
N PHE A 67 -11.85 6.57 5.14
CA PHE A 67 -11.41 7.49 6.19
C PHE A 67 -11.81 8.92 5.82
N MET A 68 -13.00 9.31 6.27
CA MET A 68 -13.57 10.65 6.08
C MET A 68 -13.75 11.03 4.59
N GLY A 69 -13.87 10.05 3.70
CA GLY A 69 -14.05 10.32 2.27
C GLY A 69 -12.88 11.07 1.65
N GLN A 70 -11.66 10.83 2.11
CA GLN A 70 -10.47 11.59 1.67
C GLN A 70 -9.81 11.05 0.40
N ALA A 71 -10.38 10.03 -0.22
CA ALA A 71 -9.96 9.53 -1.52
C ALA A 71 -11.13 9.53 -2.52
N PRO A 72 -11.74 10.70 -2.76
CA PRO A 72 -12.89 10.78 -3.67
C PRO A 72 -12.45 10.70 -5.13
N GLY A 73 -13.44 10.52 -6.01
CA GLY A 73 -13.21 10.57 -7.44
C GLY A 73 -12.90 9.22 -8.08
N SER A 74 -12.72 9.25 -9.38
CA SER A 74 -12.42 8.08 -10.19
C SER A 74 -10.95 7.69 -10.12
N ALA A 75 -10.63 6.51 -10.62
CA ALA A 75 -9.24 6.08 -10.77
C ALA A 75 -8.43 7.07 -11.62
N GLU A 76 -9.05 7.59 -12.69
CA GLU A 76 -8.41 8.58 -13.56
C GLU A 76 -8.09 9.87 -12.81
N GLU A 77 -9.04 10.37 -12.00
CA GLU A 77 -8.83 11.58 -11.20
C GLU A 77 -7.73 11.39 -10.16
N ILE A 78 -7.69 10.24 -9.50
CA ILE A 78 -6.66 9.92 -8.52
C ILE A 78 -5.29 9.83 -9.20
N ASN A 79 -5.21 9.19 -10.36
CA ASN A 79 -3.98 9.10 -11.15
C ASN A 79 -3.47 10.47 -11.53
N SER A 80 -4.36 11.33 -12.03
CA SER A 80 -3.99 12.69 -12.43
C SER A 80 -3.45 13.49 -11.26
N PHE A 81 -4.10 13.38 -10.09
CA PHE A 81 -3.63 14.04 -8.89
C PHE A 81 -2.21 13.59 -8.51
N CYS A 82 -1.99 12.29 -8.44
CA CYS A 82 -0.69 11.75 -8.03
C CYS A 82 0.42 12.07 -9.03
N SER A 83 0.11 12.01 -10.33
CA SER A 83 1.09 12.35 -11.37
C SER A 83 1.45 13.83 -11.34
N LEU A 84 0.45 14.69 -11.15
CA LEU A 84 0.64 16.14 -11.18
C LEU A 84 1.37 16.66 -9.95
N HIS A 85 0.99 16.17 -8.74
CA HIS A 85 1.50 16.71 -7.48
C HIS A 85 2.73 15.98 -6.96
N TYR A 86 2.89 14.68 -7.25
CA TYR A 86 3.94 13.85 -6.64
C TYR A 86 4.74 13.04 -7.66
N GLN A 87 4.28 13.01 -8.92
CA GLN A 87 4.97 12.31 -10.00
C GLN A 87 5.25 10.85 -9.66
N THR A 88 4.26 10.18 -9.05
CA THR A 88 4.40 8.79 -8.63
C THR A 88 4.48 7.85 -9.83
N THR A 89 5.35 6.83 -9.73
CA THR A 89 5.55 5.84 -10.78
C THR A 89 5.33 4.40 -10.32
N PHE A 90 5.09 4.18 -9.03
CA PHE A 90 4.78 2.83 -8.53
C PHE A 90 3.34 2.42 -8.89
N PRO A 91 3.05 1.10 -8.90
CA PRO A 91 1.72 0.61 -9.28
C PRO A 91 0.62 1.11 -8.34
N ARG A 92 -0.49 1.55 -8.94
CA ARG A 92 -1.70 1.92 -8.21
C ARG A 92 -2.84 1.04 -8.68
N PHE A 93 -3.65 0.60 -7.71
CA PHE A 93 -4.76 -0.30 -7.96
C PHE A 93 -6.10 0.43 -7.82
N ALA A 94 -7.19 -0.28 -8.09
CA ALA A 94 -8.52 0.27 -7.90
C ALA A 94 -8.76 0.58 -6.43
N LYS A 95 -9.67 1.50 -6.16
CA LYS A 95 -10.10 1.84 -4.80
C LYS A 95 -10.51 0.57 -4.05
N ILE A 96 -10.13 0.46 -2.77
CA ILE A 96 -10.30 -0.74 -1.98
C ILE A 96 -10.96 -0.39 -0.64
N LYS A 97 -11.64 -1.36 -0.04
CA LYS A 97 -12.09 -1.24 1.35
C LYS A 97 -11.17 -2.10 2.22
N VAL A 98 -10.72 -1.53 3.32
CA VAL A 98 -9.72 -2.16 4.19
C VAL A 98 -10.30 -2.60 5.54
N ASN A 99 -11.45 -2.04 5.92
CA ASN A 99 -12.13 -2.33 7.20
C ASN A 99 -13.59 -2.73 6.96
N GLY A 100 -14.18 -3.43 7.93
CA GLY A 100 -15.59 -3.78 7.92
C GLY A 100 -15.87 -5.07 7.15
N LYS A 101 -17.16 -5.33 6.94
CA LYS A 101 -17.62 -6.59 6.32
C LYS A 101 -17.21 -6.70 4.85
N GLU A 102 -16.99 -5.58 4.20
CA GLU A 102 -16.65 -5.54 2.78
C GLU A 102 -15.15 -5.37 2.54
N ALA A 103 -14.32 -5.49 3.59
CA ALA A 103 -12.88 -5.40 3.43
C ALA A 103 -12.38 -6.42 2.41
N ASP A 104 -11.48 -5.99 1.55
CA ASP A 104 -10.88 -6.87 0.55
C ASP A 104 -10.14 -8.03 1.24
N PRO A 105 -10.24 -9.26 0.71
CA PRO A 105 -9.55 -10.41 1.29
C PRO A 105 -8.07 -10.20 1.56
N LEU A 106 -7.38 -9.43 0.71
CA LEU A 106 -5.98 -9.09 0.94
C LEU A 106 -5.82 -8.37 2.29
N TYR A 107 -6.66 -7.37 2.56
CA TYR A 107 -6.56 -6.61 3.81
C TYR A 107 -7.06 -7.40 5.01
N VAL A 108 -8.01 -8.29 4.85
CA VAL A 108 -8.40 -9.21 5.93
C VAL A 108 -7.17 -10.03 6.37
N TRP A 109 -6.44 -10.58 5.41
CA TRP A 109 -5.23 -11.35 5.68
C TRP A 109 -4.12 -10.49 6.30
N LEU A 110 -3.84 -9.31 5.72
CA LEU A 110 -2.80 -8.41 6.23
C LEU A 110 -3.04 -8.05 7.70
N LYS A 111 -4.28 -7.69 8.04
CA LYS A 111 -4.64 -7.30 9.40
C LYS A 111 -4.50 -8.45 10.39
N ASP A 112 -4.72 -9.68 9.95
CA ASP A 112 -4.53 -10.86 10.78
C ASP A 112 -3.05 -11.16 11.04
N GLN A 113 -2.16 -10.75 10.15
CA GLN A 113 -0.73 -11.02 10.28
C GLN A 113 -0.06 -10.09 11.29
N LYS A 114 -0.42 -8.81 11.31
CA LYS A 114 0.18 -7.81 12.21
C LYS A 114 -0.85 -6.79 12.66
N SER A 115 -0.86 -6.51 13.95
CA SER A 115 -1.70 -5.47 14.54
C SER A 115 -1.02 -4.10 14.50
N GLY A 116 -1.83 -3.05 14.60
CA GLY A 116 -1.38 -1.67 14.67
C GLY A 116 -1.88 -0.96 15.94
N PRO A 117 -1.91 0.39 15.94
CA PRO A 117 -2.27 1.17 17.12
C PRO A 117 -3.69 0.90 17.66
N LEU A 118 -4.62 0.51 16.78
CA LEU A 118 -6.01 0.20 17.14
C LEU A 118 -6.32 -1.29 16.99
N GLY A 119 -5.34 -2.17 17.23
CA GLY A 119 -5.50 -3.60 17.05
C GLY A 119 -5.40 -3.98 15.58
N LYS A 120 -6.24 -4.91 15.12
CA LYS A 120 -6.20 -5.37 13.73
C LYS A 120 -6.68 -4.31 12.75
N ARG A 121 -7.66 -3.50 13.13
CA ARG A 121 -8.27 -2.49 12.29
C ARG A 121 -7.23 -1.53 11.72
N ILE A 122 -7.38 -1.14 10.44
CA ILE A 122 -6.59 -0.06 9.85
C ILE A 122 -7.04 1.25 10.49
N GLU A 123 -6.11 1.96 11.09
CA GLU A 123 -6.42 3.14 11.90
C GLU A 123 -6.70 4.41 11.08
N TRP A 124 -6.05 4.54 9.91
CA TRP A 124 -6.19 5.74 9.08
C TRP A 124 -5.54 5.52 7.70
N ASN A 125 -5.57 6.53 6.86
CA ASN A 125 -4.84 6.53 5.59
C ASN A 125 -3.33 6.38 5.83
N PHE A 126 -2.63 5.78 4.88
CA PHE A 126 -1.18 5.60 4.90
C PHE A 126 -0.66 4.67 5.99
N ALA A 127 -1.47 3.73 6.43
CA ALA A 127 -0.96 2.57 7.17
C ALA A 127 -0.17 1.69 6.19
N LYS A 128 0.95 1.10 6.64
CA LYS A 128 1.86 0.39 5.75
C LYS A 128 2.14 -1.01 6.28
N PHE A 129 2.18 -1.95 5.33
CA PHE A 129 2.63 -3.32 5.60
C PHE A 129 3.86 -3.59 4.75
N LEU A 130 4.95 -4.00 5.39
CA LEU A 130 6.18 -4.38 4.69
C LEU A 130 6.22 -5.89 4.53
N ILE A 131 6.38 -6.34 3.29
CA ILE A 131 6.32 -7.76 2.91
C ILE A 131 7.70 -8.19 2.47
N GLY A 132 8.19 -9.31 3.03
CA GLY A 132 9.47 -9.88 2.62
C GLY A 132 9.40 -10.61 1.29
N ARG A 133 10.55 -11.05 0.80
CA ARG A 133 10.66 -11.74 -0.49
C ARG A 133 9.91 -13.08 -0.52
N ASP A 134 9.59 -13.63 0.65
CA ASP A 134 8.80 -14.85 0.80
C ASP A 134 7.29 -14.62 0.75
N GLY A 135 6.87 -13.37 0.59
CA GLY A 135 5.45 -13.00 0.56
C GLY A 135 4.80 -12.92 1.94
N GLN A 136 5.57 -13.01 3.02
CA GLN A 136 5.06 -12.93 4.38
C GLN A 136 5.18 -11.52 4.93
N VAL A 137 4.25 -11.11 5.79
CA VAL A 137 4.29 -9.78 6.41
C VAL A 137 5.42 -9.73 7.43
N PHE A 138 6.39 -8.84 7.18
CA PHE A 138 7.52 -8.63 8.08
C PHE A 138 7.16 -7.69 9.21
N GLU A 139 6.54 -6.54 8.88
CA GLU A 139 6.18 -5.53 9.87
C GLU A 139 5.04 -4.66 9.37
N ARG A 140 4.27 -4.09 10.31
CA ARG A 140 3.22 -3.10 10.02
C ARG A 140 3.63 -1.78 10.66
N PHE A 141 3.52 -0.69 9.89
CA PHE A 141 3.84 0.66 10.35
C PHE A 141 2.58 1.52 10.42
N SER A 142 2.50 2.38 11.44
CA SER A 142 1.35 3.25 11.61
C SER A 142 1.26 4.31 10.52
N SER A 143 0.08 4.90 10.38
CA SER A 143 -0.19 5.96 9.41
C SER A 143 0.78 7.12 9.54
N LYS A 144 1.16 7.48 10.76
CA LYS A 144 2.03 8.63 11.04
C LYS A 144 3.52 8.34 10.81
N THR A 145 3.89 7.07 10.60
CA THR A 145 5.28 6.72 10.34
C THR A 145 5.70 7.25 8.98
N ASP A 146 6.67 8.14 8.95
CA ASP A 146 7.18 8.67 7.69
C ASP A 146 7.85 7.59 6.86
N PRO A 147 7.74 7.64 5.53
CA PRO A 147 8.46 6.69 4.67
C PRO A 147 9.94 6.57 4.95
N GLN A 148 10.61 7.66 5.30
CA GLN A 148 12.04 7.63 5.64
C GLN A 148 12.35 6.74 6.83
N GLN A 149 11.42 6.61 7.78
CA GLN A 149 11.59 5.78 8.97
C GLN A 149 11.50 4.28 8.65
N ILE A 150 11.03 3.93 7.47
CA ILE A 150 10.89 2.53 7.04
C ILE A 150 12.12 2.06 6.25
N GLU A 151 12.95 2.99 5.80
CA GLU A 151 14.07 2.70 4.89
C GLU A 151 15.00 1.60 5.40
N GLU A 152 15.37 1.65 6.67
CA GLU A 152 16.26 0.64 7.25
C GLU A 152 15.66 -0.76 7.21
N ALA A 153 14.36 -0.88 7.49
CA ALA A 153 13.66 -2.16 7.43
C ALA A 153 13.61 -2.70 6.00
N ILE A 154 13.42 -1.84 5.01
CA ILE A 154 13.44 -2.22 3.60
C ILE A 154 14.83 -2.77 3.23
N GLN A 155 15.88 -2.06 3.61
CA GLN A 155 17.26 -2.48 3.34
C GLN A 155 17.56 -3.86 3.91
N LYS A 156 17.05 -4.16 5.09
CA LYS A 156 17.27 -5.47 5.73
C LYS A 156 16.67 -6.63 4.93
N LEU A 157 15.60 -6.37 4.18
CA LEU A 157 14.90 -7.41 3.42
C LEU A 157 15.44 -7.54 1.99
N LEU A 158 16.10 -6.51 1.48
CA LEU A 158 16.71 -6.56 0.16
C LEU A 158 18.02 -7.34 0.20
#